data_63de7e49c5425f5772bd69d451f23498
#
_entry.id   63de7e49c5425f5772bd69d451f23498
#
_cell.length_a   1.000
_cell.length_b   1.000
_cell.length_c   1.000
_cell.angle_alpha   90.00
_cell.angle_beta   90.00
_cell.angle_gamma   90.00
#
_symmetry.space_group_name_H-M   'P 1'
#
loop_
_entity.id
_entity.type
_entity.pdbx_description
1 polymer ?
#
loop_
_entity_poly.entity_id
_entity_poly.type
_entity_poly.pdbx_seq_one_letter_code
_entity_poly.pdbx_strand_id
1 'polypeptide(L)'
;MQDNKPIGITFVSENFSNSIDSFWIIIKPEILINPFDFISVENVQNTKTIGMIKELKRIYIDSETFSKNHYSTQINLLLNSDERLSGGLTVAKIDVIANLQLISFKEDISSNTSSPNKIPSKSKNWNINMPVQEGKLVTFATVEDVISSLGIPEMEHPIPAGVISMTNNIKIPIDLDVTYIFGPDTTHVNATGISGNMKTSYLLFLLQVLHQKLSEEGISIILLNTKEKDLLYIDKEREETYASEDKEELDILGLNLTPFNNVKYFLPRGLDGKPNSAHIPEKNYFTYSFELSDVYDRLELLFSSESTLDPQHNISSILNYIYELWPNLDQRGGDKGNPQKIANWTDLINFSEFPEEIVTHKTTLLKFQGMIQKYRKPSTLFVDKKVTSRYLGREIKKMNKNEVFVIDIARLPTLDEQAFVVGDVMKTINEMYSLGHANNPDDEYDSVGSGDEIDDQKEITKKELTKKPKYIVIFIDEINRFLPRGESGNMGLRMSMSNRSAVAEELLKILITGKSRHCILFSAQQFKSQIDQSINENTGLHVITKLGLSELSTNPYSMVDDTTKSVISKLHRGEFILVHPAFRHPIKIAIPKPTFKKP
;
A
#
# COMPACT_ATOMS: atom_id res chain seq x y z
N MET A 1 32.76 4.57 19.70
CA MET A 1 31.89 4.91 20.84
C MET A 1 31.47 6.36 20.62
N GLN A 2 30.28 6.62 20.13
CA GLN A 2 29.76 7.98 20.07
C GLN A 2 29.50 8.44 21.49
N ASP A 3 30.07 9.61 21.85
CA ASP A 3 29.88 10.27 23.14
C ASP A 3 28.39 10.47 23.39
N ASN A 4 27.82 9.69 24.30
CA ASN A 4 26.43 9.76 24.72
C ASN A 4 26.21 11.00 25.62
N LYS A 5 26.54 12.18 25.09
CA LYS A 5 26.44 13.44 25.84
C LYS A 5 24.99 13.79 26.05
N PRO A 6 24.60 14.20 27.26
CA PRO A 6 23.26 14.66 27.54
C PRO A 6 22.87 15.85 26.66
N ILE A 7 21.72 15.76 25.99
CA ILE A 7 21.15 16.82 25.14
C ILE A 7 20.17 17.70 25.90
N GLY A 8 19.69 17.24 27.05
CA GLY A 8 18.69 17.95 27.85
C GLY A 8 18.39 17.23 29.16
N ILE A 9 17.32 17.66 29.80
CA ILE A 9 16.83 17.12 31.06
C ILE A 9 15.31 17.12 31.09
N THR A 10 14.71 16.12 31.71
CA THR A 10 13.25 16.04 31.92
C THR A 10 12.81 17.05 32.98
N PHE A 11 11.66 17.68 32.77
CA PHE A 11 11.13 18.62 33.73
C PHE A 11 9.60 18.57 33.84
N VAL A 12 9.08 19.04 34.95
CA VAL A 12 7.65 19.15 35.23
C VAL A 12 7.34 20.57 35.76
N SER A 13 6.21 21.11 35.37
CA SER A 13 5.67 22.35 35.92
C SER A 13 4.15 22.33 35.87
N GLU A 14 3.49 23.38 36.36
CA GLU A 14 2.01 23.49 36.33
C GLU A 14 1.43 23.31 34.92
N ASN A 15 2.14 23.79 33.89
CA ASN A 15 1.72 23.73 32.48
C ASN A 15 2.35 22.55 31.69
N PHE A 16 3.29 21.80 32.28
CA PHE A 16 4.07 20.78 31.63
C PHE A 16 4.16 19.53 32.50
N SER A 17 3.20 18.62 32.36
CA SER A 17 3.14 17.37 33.13
C SER A 17 3.68 16.18 32.35
N ASN A 18 4.27 15.23 33.05
CA ASN A 18 4.68 13.95 32.50
C ASN A 18 3.58 12.90 32.71
N SER A 19 3.26 12.15 31.68
CA SER A 19 2.28 11.07 31.67
C SER A 19 2.91 9.76 31.16
N ILE A 20 2.12 8.71 31.09
CA ILE A 20 2.55 7.43 30.47
C ILE A 20 2.72 7.54 28.95
N ASP A 21 2.08 8.52 28.32
CA ASP A 21 2.07 8.71 26.86
C ASP A 21 3.03 9.81 26.39
N SER A 22 3.34 10.78 27.26
CA SER A 22 4.22 11.89 26.89
C SER A 22 4.88 12.54 28.10
N PHE A 23 6.02 13.18 27.85
CA PHE A 23 6.76 13.98 28.85
C PHE A 23 7.45 15.17 28.20
N TRP A 24 7.97 16.07 29.04
CA TRP A 24 8.64 17.28 28.61
C TRP A 24 10.10 17.29 28.98
N ILE A 25 10.91 17.88 28.11
CA ILE A 25 12.36 18.07 28.33
C ILE A 25 12.74 19.52 28.07
N ILE A 26 13.74 20.00 28.81
CA ILE A 26 14.50 21.20 28.49
C ILE A 26 15.72 20.78 27.70
N ILE A 27 16.00 21.47 26.59
CA ILE A 27 17.06 21.17 25.66
C ILE A 27 18.20 22.16 25.86
N LYS A 28 19.44 21.69 25.77
CA LYS A 28 20.62 22.55 25.76
C LYS A 28 20.62 23.50 24.57
N PRO A 29 21.01 24.78 24.75
CA PRO A 29 20.95 25.80 23.71
C PRO A 29 21.68 25.44 22.40
N GLU A 30 22.83 24.76 22.53
CA GLU A 30 23.69 24.40 21.41
C GLU A 30 23.25 23.14 20.64
N ILE A 31 22.25 22.43 21.12
CA ILE A 31 21.79 21.17 20.54
C ILE A 31 20.72 21.42 19.47
N LEU A 32 20.99 20.95 18.26
CA LEU A 32 20.00 20.90 17.18
C LEU A 32 19.21 19.59 17.27
N ILE A 33 17.90 19.71 17.28
CA ILE A 33 16.96 18.59 17.25
C ILE A 33 15.75 18.96 16.38
N ASN A 34 15.08 17.95 15.87
CA ASN A 34 13.86 18.11 15.06
C ASN A 34 12.75 17.17 15.53
N PRO A 35 11.48 17.48 15.20
CA PRO A 35 10.40 16.50 15.32
C PRO A 35 10.77 15.20 14.58
N PHE A 36 10.41 14.07 15.15
CA PHE A 36 10.75 12.70 14.74
C PHE A 36 12.18 12.23 15.06
N ASP A 37 13.00 13.03 15.76
CA ASP A 37 14.22 12.49 16.38
C ASP A 37 13.85 11.62 17.59
N PHE A 38 14.63 10.56 17.81
CA PHE A 38 14.42 9.66 18.94
C PHE A 38 15.42 9.97 20.07
N ILE A 39 14.88 9.95 21.27
CA ILE A 39 15.65 10.19 22.50
C ILE A 39 15.46 9.05 23.50
N SER A 40 16.37 8.95 24.42
CA SER A 40 16.33 7.96 25.49
C SER A 40 16.53 8.61 26.87
N VAL A 41 15.81 8.05 27.86
CA VAL A 41 15.85 8.50 29.26
C VAL A 41 15.84 7.27 30.16
N GLU A 42 16.73 7.24 31.15
CA GLU A 42 16.66 6.22 32.20
C GLU A 42 15.41 6.46 33.08
N ASN A 43 14.69 5.41 33.37
CA ASN A 43 13.49 5.42 34.19
C ASN A 43 13.67 4.50 35.42
N VAL A 44 12.63 4.33 36.21
CA VAL A 44 12.66 3.56 37.47
C VAL A 44 13.01 2.07 37.20
N GLN A 45 13.59 1.40 38.22
CA GLN A 45 13.85 -0.04 38.22
C GLN A 45 14.68 -0.55 37.02
N ASN A 46 15.72 0.17 36.63
CA ASN A 46 16.58 -0.16 35.48
C ASN A 46 15.81 -0.30 34.17
N THR A 47 14.79 0.52 33.98
CA THR A 47 14.11 0.65 32.69
C THR A 47 14.60 1.89 31.96
N LYS A 48 14.43 1.88 30.64
CA LYS A 48 14.79 2.95 29.73
C LYS A 48 13.58 3.35 28.89
N THR A 49 13.17 4.59 28.99
CA THR A 49 12.10 5.12 28.15
C THR A 49 12.67 5.65 26.85
N ILE A 50 12.16 5.14 25.74
CA ILE A 50 12.45 5.66 24.40
C ILE A 50 11.26 6.52 23.98
N GLY A 51 11.57 7.74 23.55
CA GLY A 51 10.56 8.68 23.10
C GLY A 51 10.94 9.32 21.77
N MET A 52 9.95 9.85 21.09
CA MET A 52 10.10 10.57 19.84
C MET A 52 9.70 12.04 20.04
N ILE A 53 10.53 12.94 19.54
CA ILE A 53 10.25 14.39 19.64
C ILE A 53 9.04 14.72 18.79
N LYS A 54 8.02 15.28 19.45
CA LYS A 54 6.76 15.68 18.81
C LYS A 54 6.73 17.16 18.48
N GLU A 55 6.97 17.99 19.47
CA GLU A 55 6.80 19.43 19.39
C GLU A 55 7.96 20.17 20.06
N LEU A 56 8.35 21.30 19.48
CA LEU A 56 9.37 22.19 20.00
C LEU A 56 8.74 23.55 20.30
N LYS A 57 8.99 24.08 21.50
CA LYS A 57 8.56 25.40 21.92
C LYS A 57 9.68 26.19 22.57
N ARG A 58 9.66 27.49 22.42
CA ARG A 58 10.49 28.37 23.23
C ARG A 58 9.64 29.05 24.29
N ILE A 59 10.02 28.88 25.55
CA ILE A 59 9.26 29.39 26.67
C ILE A 59 10.12 30.35 27.47
N TYR A 60 9.47 31.33 28.10
CA TYR A 60 10.08 32.19 29.12
C TYR A 60 9.70 31.64 30.47
N ILE A 61 10.68 31.43 31.35
CA ILE A 61 10.47 31.06 32.75
C ILE A 61 11.01 32.21 33.59
N ASP A 62 10.18 32.80 34.43
CA ASP A 62 10.63 33.83 35.32
C ASP A 62 11.64 33.29 36.36
N SER A 63 12.47 34.18 36.89
CA SER A 63 13.53 33.81 37.83
C SER A 63 12.99 33.29 39.17
N GLU A 64 11.78 33.66 39.58
CA GLU A 64 11.17 33.16 40.81
C GLU A 64 10.67 31.73 40.67
N THR A 65 9.99 31.43 39.57
CA THR A 65 9.53 30.07 39.27
C THR A 65 10.72 29.12 39.05
N PHE A 66 11.78 29.61 38.42
CA PHE A 66 13.00 28.84 38.19
C PHE A 66 13.76 28.53 39.48
N SER A 67 13.85 29.49 40.42
CA SER A 67 14.57 29.31 41.70
C SER A 67 13.80 28.45 42.72
N LYS A 68 12.49 28.34 42.62
CA LYS A 68 11.66 27.48 43.46
C LYS A 68 11.67 26.01 43.07
N ASN A 69 12.11 25.69 41.89
CA ASN A 69 12.21 24.28 41.44
C ASN A 69 13.46 23.64 42.03
N HIS A 70 13.34 22.52 42.73
CA HIS A 70 14.42 21.75 43.36
C HIS A 70 15.55 21.34 42.40
N TYR A 71 15.36 21.47 41.10
CA TYR A 71 16.32 21.07 40.05
C TYR A 71 17.09 22.24 39.42
N SER A 72 16.96 23.43 39.97
CA SER A 72 17.74 24.60 39.54
C SER A 72 19.24 24.31 39.43
N THR A 73 19.77 23.48 40.35
CA THR A 73 21.17 23.06 40.32
C THR A 73 21.52 22.17 39.14
N GLN A 74 20.68 21.19 38.78
CA GLN A 74 20.91 20.30 37.65
C GLN A 74 20.71 21.00 36.31
N ILE A 75 19.73 21.87 36.24
CA ILE A 75 19.52 22.74 35.06
C ILE A 75 20.70 23.72 34.97
N ASN A 76 21.22 24.21 36.09
CA ASN A 76 22.39 25.08 36.15
C ASN A 76 23.67 24.39 35.67
N LEU A 77 23.83 23.08 35.91
CA LEU A 77 24.95 22.27 35.39
C LEU A 77 24.85 22.03 33.87
N LEU A 78 23.64 22.07 33.31
CA LEU A 78 23.40 21.88 31.88
C LEU A 78 23.48 23.19 31.09
N LEU A 79 23.14 24.34 31.72
CA LEU A 79 23.09 25.65 31.07
C LEU A 79 24.19 26.53 31.69
N ASN A 80 25.06 27.09 30.87
CA ASN A 80 26.01 28.11 31.30
C ASN A 80 25.24 29.35 31.79
N SER A 81 25.72 29.98 32.88
CA SER A 81 25.01 31.06 33.56
C SER A 81 24.69 32.28 32.69
N ASP A 82 25.46 32.55 31.66
CA ASP A 82 25.32 33.72 30.78
C ASP A 82 24.27 33.53 29.68
N GLU A 83 23.92 32.29 29.31
CA GLU A 83 22.97 31.98 28.26
C GLU A 83 21.49 32.10 28.70
N ARG A 84 21.27 32.21 30.03
CA ARG A 84 19.92 32.27 30.64
C ARG A 84 19.18 33.57 30.41
N LEU A 85 19.92 34.62 30.13
CA LEU A 85 19.36 35.97 30.23
C LEU A 85 18.82 36.54 28.93
N SER A 86 19.07 35.92 27.76
CA SER A 86 18.81 36.59 26.49
C SER A 86 17.81 35.93 25.54
N GLY A 87 17.27 34.72 25.80
CA GLY A 87 16.52 34.06 24.74
C GLY A 87 15.40 33.08 25.11
N GLY A 88 15.11 32.85 26.37
CA GLY A 88 14.16 31.82 26.83
C GLY A 88 14.72 30.37 26.67
N LEU A 89 14.01 29.42 27.24
CA LEU A 89 14.39 27.99 27.19
C LEU A 89 13.68 27.30 26.04
N THR A 90 14.40 26.46 25.32
CA THR A 90 13.81 25.54 24.34
C THR A 90 13.33 24.28 25.08
N VAL A 91 12.04 23.98 24.94
CA VAL A 91 11.43 22.77 25.50
C VAL A 91 10.86 21.92 24.37
N ALA A 92 10.90 20.60 24.59
CA ALA A 92 10.30 19.64 23.66
C ALA A 92 9.26 18.79 24.38
N LYS A 93 8.14 18.54 23.69
CA LYS A 93 7.19 17.49 24.04
C LYS A 93 7.64 16.20 23.38
N ILE A 94 7.68 15.14 24.15
CA ILE A 94 8.15 13.81 23.73
C ILE A 94 6.97 12.85 23.82
N ASP A 95 6.66 12.15 22.73
CA ASP A 95 5.73 11.02 22.75
C ASP A 95 6.51 9.75 23.15
N VAL A 96 5.98 9.01 24.12
CA VAL A 96 6.59 7.75 24.59
C VAL A 96 6.34 6.65 23.57
N ILE A 97 7.41 6.08 23.04
CA ILE A 97 7.35 4.93 22.10
C ILE A 97 7.30 3.63 22.89
N ALA A 98 8.28 3.40 23.77
CA ALA A 98 8.34 2.21 24.60
C ALA A 98 9.14 2.44 25.89
N ASN A 99 8.89 1.59 26.88
CA ASN A 99 9.74 1.46 28.05
C ASN A 99 10.44 0.10 27.98
N LEU A 100 11.75 0.12 27.78
CA LEU A 100 12.60 -1.06 27.65
C LEU A 100 13.16 -1.46 29.01
N GLN A 101 13.12 -2.74 29.36
CA GLN A 101 13.81 -3.24 30.54
C GLN A 101 15.27 -3.50 30.21
N LEU A 102 16.19 -2.83 30.92
CA LEU A 102 17.60 -3.13 30.83
C LEU A 102 17.87 -4.46 31.53
N ILE A 103 18.08 -5.53 30.79
CA ILE A 103 18.46 -6.82 31.34
C ILE A 103 19.91 -6.72 31.80
N SER A 104 20.16 -6.60 33.12
CA SER A 104 21.49 -6.81 33.68
C SER A 104 21.80 -8.30 33.54
N PHE A 105 22.82 -8.63 32.74
CA PHE A 105 23.41 -9.97 32.73
C PHE A 105 24.01 -10.23 34.15
N LYS A 106 23.23 -10.79 35.05
CA LYS A 106 23.78 -11.64 36.09
C LYS A 106 24.00 -12.99 35.45
N GLU A 107 25.26 -13.35 35.28
CA GLU A 107 25.68 -14.69 34.88
C GLU A 107 25.04 -15.71 35.83
N ASP A 108 24.02 -16.40 35.38
CA ASP A 108 23.70 -17.71 35.92
C ASP A 108 24.77 -18.69 35.38
N ILE A 109 25.89 -18.73 36.08
CA ILE A 109 26.90 -19.77 35.93
C ILE A 109 26.33 -21.05 36.51
N SER A 110 25.44 -21.69 35.81
CA SER A 110 25.13 -23.11 36.04
C SER A 110 24.32 -23.71 34.90
N SER A 111 24.98 -23.93 33.75
CA SER A 111 24.70 -25.08 32.87
C SER A 111 25.73 -25.11 31.73
N ASN A 112 26.64 -26.06 31.83
CA ASN A 112 27.55 -26.47 30.75
C ASN A 112 26.74 -26.97 29.55
N THR A 113 26.60 -26.13 28.52
CA THR A 113 26.39 -26.60 27.13
C THR A 113 26.86 -25.52 26.18
N SER A 114 28.03 -25.79 25.61
CA SER A 114 28.66 -25.01 24.55
C SER A 114 27.88 -25.09 23.25
N SER A 115 27.28 -23.98 22.84
CA SER A 115 26.88 -23.72 21.46
C SER A 115 27.16 -22.24 21.11
N PRO A 116 28.00 -21.94 20.10
CA PRO A 116 28.54 -20.60 19.89
C PRO A 116 27.68 -19.66 19.02
N ASN A 117 26.36 -19.83 18.97
CA ASN A 117 25.44 -18.94 18.25
C ASN A 117 24.14 -18.74 19.02
N LYS A 118 24.20 -18.14 20.21
CA LYS A 118 23.01 -17.56 20.83
C LYS A 118 23.08 -16.04 20.72
N ILE A 119 22.28 -15.50 19.82
CA ILE A 119 21.82 -14.11 19.83
C ILE A 119 21.27 -13.82 21.24
N PRO A 120 21.63 -12.67 21.87
CA PRO A 120 21.20 -12.36 23.22
C PRO A 120 19.65 -12.41 23.29
N SER A 121 19.16 -13.08 24.30
CA SER A 121 17.73 -13.32 24.53
C SER A 121 16.93 -12.02 24.49
N LYS A 122 15.86 -12.05 23.69
CA LYS A 122 14.86 -11.01 23.47
C LYS A 122 14.60 -10.18 24.72
N SER A 123 14.85 -8.87 24.63
CA SER A 123 14.33 -7.91 25.60
C SER A 123 12.81 -8.01 25.54
N LYS A 124 12.16 -8.57 26.57
CA LYS A 124 10.72 -8.52 26.66
C LYS A 124 10.31 -7.05 26.79
N ASN A 125 9.67 -6.51 25.77
CA ASN A 125 8.97 -5.23 25.86
C ASN A 125 7.84 -5.39 26.88
N TRP A 126 8.13 -5.08 28.12
CA TRP A 126 7.06 -4.96 29.12
C TRP A 126 6.38 -3.62 28.87
N ASN A 127 5.07 -3.61 28.78
CA ASN A 127 4.28 -2.38 28.84
C ASN A 127 4.38 -1.78 30.26
N ILE A 128 5.54 -1.22 30.57
CA ILE A 128 5.75 -0.53 31.82
C ILE A 128 5.15 0.87 31.65
N ASN A 129 3.94 1.04 32.14
CA ASN A 129 3.22 2.32 32.10
C ASN A 129 3.62 3.19 33.28
N MET A 130 4.90 3.63 33.32
CA MET A 130 5.40 4.49 34.38
C MET A 130 5.88 5.82 33.79
N PRO A 131 5.29 6.96 34.20
CA PRO A 131 5.74 8.28 33.74
C PRO A 131 7.23 8.50 34.04
N VAL A 132 7.91 9.19 33.16
CA VAL A 132 9.31 9.57 33.36
C VAL A 132 9.42 10.55 34.50
N GLN A 133 10.37 10.29 35.41
CA GLN A 133 10.63 11.18 36.54
C GLN A 133 11.29 12.48 36.06
N GLU A 134 11.06 13.55 36.81
CA GLU A 134 11.73 14.82 36.62
C GLU A 134 13.23 14.72 36.93
N GLY A 135 14.05 15.59 36.31
CA GLY A 135 15.49 15.69 36.59
C GLY A 135 16.35 14.59 35.96
N LYS A 136 15.81 13.78 35.07
CA LYS A 136 16.57 12.74 34.37
C LYS A 136 17.29 13.30 33.14
N LEU A 137 18.52 12.88 32.94
CA LEU A 137 19.31 13.24 31.76
C LEU A 137 18.73 12.57 30.52
N VAL A 138 18.70 13.32 29.43
CA VAL A 138 18.19 12.90 28.14
C VAL A 138 19.35 12.82 27.16
N THR A 139 19.40 11.75 26.37
CA THR A 139 20.36 11.55 25.29
C THR A 139 19.64 11.23 23.98
N PHE A 140 20.32 11.32 22.83
CA PHE A 140 19.80 10.69 21.63
C PHE A 140 19.70 9.17 21.83
N ALA A 141 18.65 8.55 21.30
CA ALA A 141 18.51 7.10 21.30
C ALA A 141 19.55 6.46 20.36
N THR A 142 20.04 5.29 20.72
CA THR A 142 20.89 4.49 19.84
C THR A 142 20.08 3.77 18.78
N VAL A 143 20.73 3.22 17.77
CA VAL A 143 20.07 2.41 16.72
C VAL A 143 19.32 1.24 17.35
N GLU A 144 19.95 0.55 18.30
CA GLU A 144 19.38 -0.60 19.00
C GLU A 144 18.18 -0.20 19.86
N ASP A 145 18.23 0.96 20.50
CA ASP A 145 17.12 1.50 21.29
C ASP A 145 15.87 1.72 20.40
N VAL A 146 16.05 2.34 19.24
CA VAL A 146 14.96 2.63 18.33
C VAL A 146 14.38 1.35 17.73
N ILE A 147 15.22 0.46 17.21
CA ILE A 147 14.83 -0.83 16.65
C ILE A 147 14.02 -1.64 17.68
N SER A 148 14.53 -1.73 18.92
CA SER A 148 13.84 -2.47 19.99
C SER A 148 12.52 -1.80 20.39
N SER A 149 12.49 -0.44 20.44
CA SER A 149 11.28 0.30 20.83
C SER A 149 10.15 0.21 19.80
N LEU A 150 10.49 0.01 18.53
CA LEU A 150 9.54 -0.20 17.44
C LEU A 150 9.10 -1.66 17.29
N GLY A 151 9.61 -2.58 18.10
CA GLY A 151 9.23 -4.00 18.06
C GLY A 151 9.78 -4.75 16.83
N ILE A 152 10.78 -4.22 16.15
CA ILE A 152 11.35 -4.85 14.94
C ILE A 152 11.92 -6.26 15.23
N PRO A 153 12.61 -6.51 16.36
CA PRO A 153 13.15 -7.85 16.67
C PRO A 153 12.08 -8.93 16.91
N GLU A 154 10.85 -8.53 17.21
CA GLU A 154 9.71 -9.42 17.43
C GLU A 154 8.92 -9.74 16.15
N MET A 155 9.23 -9.08 15.03
CA MET A 155 8.58 -9.32 13.75
C MET A 155 8.88 -10.73 13.23
N GLU A 156 7.86 -11.44 12.76
CA GLU A 156 8.00 -12.80 12.24
C GLU A 156 8.63 -12.82 10.86
N HIS A 157 8.22 -11.89 10.00
CA HIS A 157 8.67 -11.79 8.61
C HIS A 157 9.05 -10.34 8.26
N PRO A 158 10.18 -9.81 8.81
CA PRO A 158 10.58 -8.43 8.58
C PRO A 158 11.05 -8.20 7.14
N ILE A 159 10.59 -7.12 6.54
CA ILE A 159 11.07 -6.61 5.25
C ILE A 159 11.50 -5.16 5.35
N PRO A 160 12.62 -4.76 4.74
CA PRO A 160 13.08 -3.38 4.72
C PRO A 160 12.04 -2.44 4.10
N ALA A 161 11.72 -1.37 4.81
CA ALA A 161 10.71 -0.40 4.40
C ALA A 161 11.25 1.03 4.25
N GLY A 162 12.40 1.33 4.81
CA GLY A 162 13.05 2.63 4.70
C GLY A 162 14.03 2.91 5.83
N VAL A 163 14.54 4.14 5.85
CA VAL A 163 15.56 4.59 6.80
C VAL A 163 15.04 5.80 7.56
N ILE A 164 15.13 5.79 8.90
CA ILE A 164 14.99 6.99 9.72
C ILE A 164 16.33 7.72 9.70
N SER A 165 16.32 9.00 9.37
CA SER A 165 17.48 9.88 9.48
C SER A 165 17.25 10.87 10.60
N MET A 166 18.06 10.79 11.66
CA MET A 166 18.01 11.68 12.81
C MET A 166 18.91 12.90 12.61
N THR A 167 18.63 13.97 13.34
CA THR A 167 19.39 15.23 13.25
C THR A 167 20.88 15.09 13.60
N ASN A 168 21.24 14.13 14.43
CA ASN A 168 22.63 13.80 14.76
C ASN A 168 23.34 12.91 13.71
N ASN A 169 22.80 12.79 12.50
CA ASN A 169 23.27 11.96 11.38
C ASN A 169 23.25 10.45 11.64
N ILE A 170 22.57 9.99 12.66
CA ILE A 170 22.30 8.56 12.84
C ILE A 170 21.20 8.15 11.84
N LYS A 171 21.48 7.10 11.07
CA LYS A 171 20.54 6.46 10.16
C LYS A 171 20.14 5.09 10.71
N ILE A 172 18.84 4.80 10.73
CA ILE A 172 18.27 3.61 11.36
C ILE A 172 17.44 2.86 10.34
N PRO A 173 17.75 1.58 10.02
CA PRO A 173 16.91 0.76 9.15
C PRO A 173 15.59 0.47 9.83
N ILE A 174 14.51 0.54 9.06
CA ILE A 174 13.16 0.25 9.51
C ILE A 174 12.60 -0.88 8.67
N ASP A 175 12.15 -1.90 9.35
CA ASP A 175 11.45 -3.03 8.78
C ASP A 175 9.95 -2.94 9.06
N LEU A 176 9.16 -3.57 8.19
CA LEU A 176 7.74 -3.84 8.36
C LEU A 176 7.53 -5.35 8.38
N ASP A 177 6.63 -5.81 9.21
CA ASP A 177 6.23 -7.22 9.18
C ASP A 177 5.28 -7.46 8.01
N VAL A 178 5.59 -8.46 7.20
CA VAL A 178 4.79 -8.88 6.04
C VAL A 178 3.37 -9.26 6.43
N THR A 179 3.15 -9.76 7.64
CA THR A 179 1.81 -10.13 8.15
C THR A 179 0.83 -8.96 8.14
N TYR A 180 1.32 -7.72 8.27
CA TYR A 180 0.49 -6.51 8.15
C TYR A 180 0.27 -6.04 6.70
N ILE A 181 0.90 -6.68 5.73
CA ILE A 181 0.72 -6.38 4.29
C ILE A 181 -0.13 -7.46 3.63
N PHE A 182 0.12 -8.74 3.99
CA PHE A 182 -0.54 -9.90 3.39
C PHE A 182 -1.63 -10.53 4.27
N GLY A 183 -1.79 -10.08 5.51
CA GLY A 183 -2.68 -10.68 6.52
C GLY A 183 -1.92 -11.61 7.47
N PRO A 184 -2.49 -12.09 8.57
CA PRO A 184 -3.92 -12.04 8.93
C PRO A 184 -4.38 -10.71 9.55
N ASP A 185 -3.49 -9.84 10.01
CA ASP A 185 -3.89 -8.67 10.80
C ASP A 185 -4.52 -7.56 9.98
N THR A 186 -3.78 -7.05 8.99
CA THR A 186 -4.25 -6.04 8.04
C THR A 186 -3.80 -6.38 6.63
N THR A 187 -4.34 -5.69 5.64
CA THR A 187 -3.95 -5.84 4.24
C THR A 187 -3.92 -4.48 3.57
N HIS A 188 -3.41 -4.45 2.35
CA HIS A 188 -3.37 -3.30 1.46
C HIS A 188 -2.43 -2.18 1.90
N VAL A 189 -1.92 -1.47 0.92
CA VAL A 189 -1.02 -0.32 1.08
C VAL A 189 -1.57 0.86 0.28
N ASN A 190 -1.61 2.04 0.91
CA ASN A 190 -2.11 3.24 0.26
C ASN A 190 -1.15 4.41 0.42
N ALA A 191 -0.71 5.01 -0.70
CA ALA A 191 0.15 6.18 -0.71
C ALA A 191 -0.60 7.43 -1.16
N THR A 192 -0.43 8.54 -0.42
CA THR A 192 -1.06 9.82 -0.71
C THR A 192 -0.09 10.99 -0.66
N GLY A 193 -0.38 12.05 -1.43
CA GLY A 193 0.40 13.28 -1.46
C GLY A 193 0.40 13.95 -2.82
N ILE A 194 0.89 15.18 -2.90
CA ILE A 194 0.94 15.94 -4.16
C ILE A 194 1.86 15.28 -5.20
N SER A 195 1.64 15.59 -6.47
CA SER A 195 2.47 15.09 -7.59
C SER A 195 3.95 15.40 -7.39
N GLY A 196 4.83 14.50 -7.86
CA GLY A 196 6.29 14.69 -7.82
C GLY A 196 6.96 14.29 -6.50
N ASN A 197 6.21 13.93 -5.44
CA ASN A 197 6.76 13.55 -4.13
C ASN A 197 6.97 12.03 -3.96
N MET A 198 7.31 11.33 -5.02
CA MET A 198 7.79 9.94 -5.00
C MET A 198 6.83 8.87 -4.42
N LYS A 199 5.51 9.11 -4.37
CA LYS A 199 4.52 8.09 -3.94
C LYS A 199 4.70 6.76 -4.68
N THR A 200 4.59 6.82 -6.01
CA THR A 200 4.78 5.67 -6.90
C THR A 200 6.15 5.02 -6.70
N SER A 201 7.19 5.82 -6.45
CA SER A 201 8.55 5.30 -6.19
C SER A 201 8.62 4.49 -4.91
N TYR A 202 7.96 4.94 -3.84
CA TYR A 202 7.92 4.20 -2.58
C TYR A 202 7.20 2.86 -2.74
N LEU A 203 6.03 2.87 -3.38
CA LEU A 203 5.27 1.63 -3.59
C LEU A 203 6.03 0.64 -4.47
N LEU A 204 6.70 1.13 -5.51
CA LEU A 204 7.53 0.28 -6.38
C LEU A 204 8.80 -0.21 -5.67
N PHE A 205 9.42 0.59 -4.80
CA PHE A 205 10.51 0.15 -3.93
C PHE A 205 10.05 -1.01 -3.04
N LEU A 206 8.93 -0.85 -2.36
CA LEU A 206 8.39 -1.91 -1.49
C LEU A 206 8.01 -3.16 -2.29
N LEU A 207 7.44 -3.01 -3.50
CA LEU A 207 7.16 -4.13 -4.41
C LEU A 207 8.43 -4.83 -4.88
N GLN A 208 9.54 -4.10 -5.14
CA GLN A 208 10.83 -4.71 -5.44
C GLN A 208 11.36 -5.53 -4.28
N VAL A 209 11.31 -5.00 -3.06
CA VAL A 209 11.72 -5.70 -1.84
C VAL A 209 10.91 -6.99 -1.69
N LEU A 210 9.57 -6.89 -1.78
CA LEU A 210 8.68 -8.05 -1.71
C LEU A 210 8.98 -9.10 -2.78
N HIS A 211 9.13 -8.66 -4.04
CA HIS A 211 9.40 -9.57 -5.16
C HIS A 211 10.71 -10.33 -5.01
N GLN A 212 11.75 -9.70 -4.44
CA GLN A 212 13.06 -10.33 -4.28
C GLN A 212 13.18 -11.15 -2.99
N LYS A 213 12.66 -10.63 -1.88
CA LYS A 213 12.79 -11.28 -0.57
C LYS A 213 11.83 -12.46 -0.39
N LEU A 214 10.65 -12.39 -1.01
CA LEU A 214 9.58 -13.37 -0.86
C LEU A 214 9.33 -14.17 -2.15
N SER A 215 10.35 -14.33 -2.98
CA SER A 215 10.26 -15.13 -4.21
C SER A 215 9.89 -16.59 -3.93
N GLU A 216 10.35 -17.17 -2.83
CA GLU A 216 10.00 -18.54 -2.41
C GLU A 216 8.56 -18.67 -1.96
N GLU A 217 7.98 -17.62 -1.40
CA GLU A 217 6.58 -17.53 -0.97
C GLU A 217 5.58 -17.53 -2.14
N GLY A 218 6.05 -17.30 -3.36
CA GLY A 218 5.23 -17.35 -4.56
C GLY A 218 4.36 -16.12 -4.78
N ILE A 219 4.93 -14.92 -4.68
CA ILE A 219 4.25 -13.65 -4.94
C ILE A 219 4.29 -13.33 -6.43
N SER A 220 3.14 -12.94 -7.00
CA SER A 220 3.05 -12.38 -8.34
C SER A 220 2.45 -10.98 -8.31
N ILE A 221 2.87 -10.15 -9.27
CA ILE A 221 2.56 -8.72 -9.25
C ILE A 221 1.87 -8.33 -10.56
N ILE A 222 0.76 -7.60 -10.46
CA ILE A 222 0.08 -6.98 -11.60
C ILE A 222 0.18 -5.47 -11.44
N LEU A 223 0.86 -4.81 -12.37
CA LEU A 223 1.06 -3.37 -12.41
C LEU A 223 0.19 -2.75 -13.51
N LEU A 224 -0.76 -1.91 -13.14
CA LEU A 224 -1.55 -1.14 -14.09
C LEU A 224 -0.85 0.17 -14.43
N ASN A 225 -0.32 0.27 -15.66
CA ASN A 225 0.34 1.49 -16.14
C ASN A 225 -0.71 2.51 -16.59
N THR A 226 -0.98 3.48 -15.74
CA THR A 226 -1.95 4.57 -15.99
C THR A 226 -1.32 5.84 -16.53
N LYS A 227 0.02 5.93 -16.52
CA LYS A 227 0.79 7.14 -16.88
C LYS A 227 1.88 6.81 -17.89
N GLU A 228 1.68 7.24 -19.11
CA GLU A 228 2.65 7.19 -20.21
C GLU A 228 3.68 6.03 -20.11
N LYS A 229 4.93 6.33 -19.73
CA LYS A 229 6.04 5.36 -19.73
C LYS A 229 6.42 4.83 -18.35
N ASP A 230 5.76 5.28 -17.29
CA ASP A 230 6.25 5.14 -15.90
C ASP A 230 6.62 3.69 -15.49
N LEU A 231 5.88 2.70 -15.99
CA LEU A 231 6.10 1.28 -15.66
C LEU A 231 6.67 0.45 -16.83
N LEU A 232 7.00 1.06 -17.96
CA LEU A 232 7.42 0.32 -19.16
C LEU A 232 8.93 0.03 -19.22
N TYR A 233 9.69 0.37 -18.17
CA TYR A 233 11.14 0.16 -18.07
C TYR A 233 11.56 -0.53 -16.76
N ILE A 234 10.62 -1.15 -16.04
CA ILE A 234 10.89 -1.70 -14.70
C ILE A 234 11.85 -2.91 -14.71
N ASP A 235 12.04 -3.53 -15.89
CA ASP A 235 13.00 -4.63 -16.15
C ASP A 235 14.38 -4.14 -16.58
N LYS A 236 14.57 -2.84 -16.76
CA LYS A 236 15.83 -2.23 -17.23
C LYS A 236 16.60 -1.61 -16.07
N GLU A 237 17.91 -1.80 -16.07
CA GLU A 237 18.78 -1.13 -15.12
C GLU A 237 18.75 0.39 -15.33
N ARG A 238 18.94 1.09 -14.25
CA ARG A 238 19.06 2.55 -14.24
C ARG A 238 20.36 2.96 -14.92
N GLU A 239 20.28 3.94 -15.85
CA GLU A 239 21.45 4.47 -16.56
C GLU A 239 22.29 5.42 -15.70
N GLU A 240 21.66 6.11 -14.74
CA GLU A 240 22.33 7.03 -13.86
C GLU A 240 23.06 6.31 -12.73
N THR A 241 24.27 6.74 -12.43
CA THR A 241 25.00 6.27 -11.24
C THR A 241 24.22 6.66 -9.98
N TYR A 242 24.12 5.73 -9.03
CA TYR A 242 23.53 6.03 -7.72
C TYR A 242 24.28 7.18 -7.05
N ALA A 243 23.54 8.13 -6.50
CA ALA A 243 24.11 9.07 -5.55
C ALA A 243 24.71 8.30 -4.37
N SER A 244 25.74 8.86 -3.72
CA SER A 244 26.36 8.23 -2.55
C SER A 244 25.34 7.92 -1.44
N GLU A 245 24.35 8.80 -1.27
CA GLU A 245 23.26 8.65 -0.31
C GLU A 245 22.35 7.45 -0.61
N ASP A 246 21.96 7.26 -1.88
CA ASP A 246 21.13 6.11 -2.28
C ASP A 246 21.86 4.78 -2.02
N LYS A 247 23.19 4.73 -2.24
CA LYS A 247 24.01 3.55 -1.92
C LYS A 247 24.09 3.28 -0.44
N GLU A 248 24.37 4.32 0.34
CA GLU A 248 24.45 4.23 1.79
C GLU A 248 23.12 3.72 2.39
N GLU A 249 21.98 4.21 1.89
CA GLU A 249 20.65 3.75 2.32
C GLU A 249 20.39 2.29 1.97
N LEU A 250 20.78 1.83 0.77
CA LEU A 250 20.69 0.42 0.38
C LEU A 250 21.57 -0.47 1.27
N ASP A 251 22.80 -0.04 1.56
CA ASP A 251 23.73 -0.76 2.43
C ASP A 251 23.20 -0.87 3.87
N ILE A 252 22.63 0.21 4.41
CA ILE A 252 21.99 0.25 5.73
C ILE A 252 20.80 -0.72 5.80
N LEU A 253 20.01 -0.80 4.72
CA LEU A 253 18.86 -1.70 4.61
C LEU A 253 19.26 -3.16 4.30
N GLY A 254 20.55 -3.43 4.07
CA GLY A 254 21.02 -4.75 3.67
C GLY A 254 20.41 -5.23 2.34
N LEU A 255 20.17 -4.29 1.42
CA LEU A 255 19.50 -4.55 0.16
C LEU A 255 20.46 -4.47 -1.02
N ASN A 256 20.40 -5.48 -1.87
CA ASN A 256 20.99 -5.46 -3.21
C ASN A 256 19.87 -5.60 -4.24
N LEU A 257 19.12 -4.52 -4.42
CA LEU A 257 17.97 -4.53 -5.31
C LEU A 257 18.41 -4.53 -6.78
N THR A 258 17.77 -5.38 -7.56
CA THR A 258 17.88 -5.43 -9.02
C THR A 258 16.55 -5.02 -9.67
N PRO A 259 16.52 -4.62 -10.95
CA PRO A 259 15.27 -4.44 -11.67
C PRO A 259 14.36 -5.67 -11.58
N PHE A 260 13.07 -5.48 -11.82
CA PHE A 260 12.14 -6.61 -11.82
C PHE A 260 12.53 -7.65 -12.87
N ASN A 261 12.48 -8.91 -12.50
CA ASN A 261 12.66 -10.04 -13.41
C ASN A 261 11.31 -10.69 -13.76
N ASN A 262 11.29 -11.62 -14.71
CA ASN A 262 10.08 -12.31 -15.17
C ASN A 262 8.91 -11.37 -15.56
N VAL A 263 9.25 -10.22 -16.14
CA VAL A 263 8.26 -9.21 -16.54
C VAL A 263 7.63 -9.57 -17.88
N LYS A 264 6.30 -9.51 -17.95
CA LYS A 264 5.51 -9.60 -19.19
C LYS A 264 4.71 -8.32 -19.36
N TYR A 265 4.81 -7.72 -20.53
CA TYR A 265 4.13 -6.47 -20.87
C TYR A 265 2.90 -6.76 -21.74
N PHE A 266 1.73 -6.31 -21.31
CA PHE A 266 0.49 -6.38 -22.07
C PHE A 266 0.14 -4.98 -22.55
N LEU A 267 0.21 -4.76 -23.86
CA LEU A 267 0.02 -3.47 -24.51
C LEU A 267 -1.28 -3.49 -25.31
N PRO A 268 -2.11 -2.42 -25.26
CA PRO A 268 -3.37 -2.41 -25.99
C PRO A 268 -3.12 -2.43 -27.49
N ARG A 269 -3.97 -3.12 -28.24
CA ARG A 269 -3.91 -3.18 -29.70
C ARG A 269 -4.21 -1.82 -30.31
N GLY A 270 -3.41 -1.36 -31.26
CA GLY A 270 -3.62 -0.13 -32.03
C GLY A 270 -4.32 -0.36 -33.38
N LEU A 271 -4.59 0.73 -34.11
CA LEU A 271 -5.36 0.73 -35.39
C LEU A 271 -4.76 -0.17 -36.46
N ASP A 272 -3.45 -0.22 -36.56
CA ASP A 272 -2.70 -1.03 -37.54
C ASP A 272 -2.36 -2.44 -37.03
N GLY A 273 -2.95 -2.83 -35.90
CA GLY A 273 -2.67 -4.12 -35.24
C GLY A 273 -1.39 -4.11 -34.39
N LYS A 274 -0.60 -3.02 -34.41
CA LYS A 274 0.57 -2.84 -33.56
C LYS A 274 0.17 -2.38 -32.16
N PRO A 275 1.07 -2.47 -31.16
CA PRO A 275 0.80 -1.96 -29.82
C PRO A 275 0.56 -0.43 -29.82
N ASN A 276 -0.49 0.03 -29.14
CA ASN A 276 -0.73 1.44 -28.86
C ASN A 276 -0.16 1.79 -27.48
N SER A 277 1.14 1.98 -27.39
CA SER A 277 1.85 2.25 -26.15
C SER A 277 2.89 3.36 -26.33
N ALA A 278 3.24 4.01 -25.23
CA ALA A 278 4.26 5.07 -25.21
C ALA A 278 5.69 4.51 -25.41
N HIS A 279 5.88 3.25 -25.09
CA HIS A 279 7.10 2.49 -25.33
C HIS A 279 6.74 1.02 -25.59
N ILE A 280 7.44 0.39 -26.54
CA ILE A 280 7.32 -1.02 -26.83
C ILE A 280 8.60 -1.70 -26.32
N PRO A 281 8.52 -2.52 -25.26
CA PRO A 281 9.68 -3.27 -24.77
C PRO A 281 10.27 -4.18 -25.85
N GLU A 282 11.58 -4.46 -25.78
CA GLU A 282 12.27 -5.30 -26.75
C GLU A 282 11.86 -6.77 -26.69
N LYS A 283 11.46 -7.24 -25.51
CA LYS A 283 11.14 -8.65 -25.22
C LYS A 283 9.90 -8.75 -24.36
N ASN A 284 9.27 -9.92 -24.34
CA ASN A 284 8.18 -10.30 -23.46
C ASN A 284 6.98 -9.35 -23.49
N TYR A 285 6.68 -8.75 -24.64
CA TYR A 285 5.48 -7.95 -24.80
C TYR A 285 4.44 -8.69 -25.65
N PHE A 286 3.17 -8.45 -25.36
CA PHE A 286 2.01 -9.02 -26.02
C PHE A 286 0.96 -7.94 -26.24
N THR A 287 0.30 -7.95 -27.39
CA THR A 287 -0.86 -7.10 -27.60
C THR A 287 -2.10 -7.76 -27.01
N TYR A 288 -2.99 -6.98 -26.41
CA TYR A 288 -4.28 -7.47 -25.94
C TYR A 288 -5.45 -6.76 -26.61
N SER A 289 -6.56 -7.45 -26.73
CA SER A 289 -7.85 -6.96 -27.19
C SER A 289 -8.95 -7.92 -26.75
N PHE A 290 -10.21 -7.51 -26.88
CA PHE A 290 -11.36 -8.26 -26.42
C PHE A 290 -12.30 -8.60 -27.58
N GLU A 291 -12.55 -9.88 -27.79
CA GLU A 291 -13.73 -10.34 -28.52
C GLU A 291 -14.94 -10.34 -27.59
N LEU A 292 -16.14 -10.22 -28.12
CA LEU A 292 -17.34 -10.26 -27.32
C LEU A 292 -17.45 -11.57 -26.52
N SER A 293 -17.03 -12.69 -27.11
CA SER A 293 -16.97 -14.00 -26.45
C SER A 293 -16.04 -14.10 -25.25
N ASP A 294 -15.09 -13.18 -25.10
CA ASP A 294 -14.19 -13.15 -23.93
C ASP A 294 -14.86 -12.48 -22.72
N VAL A 295 -15.79 -11.55 -22.97
CA VAL A 295 -16.28 -10.59 -21.97
C VAL A 295 -17.78 -10.37 -21.97
N TYR A 296 -18.54 -11.25 -22.62
CA TYR A 296 -20.01 -11.12 -22.74
C TYR A 296 -20.71 -11.11 -21.36
N ASP A 297 -20.12 -11.76 -20.35
CA ASP A 297 -20.61 -11.88 -18.97
C ASP A 297 -20.19 -10.70 -18.07
N ARG A 298 -19.59 -9.66 -18.66
CA ARG A 298 -19.07 -8.49 -17.94
C ARG A 298 -19.29 -7.18 -18.70
N LEU A 299 -20.37 -7.13 -19.50
CA LEU A 299 -20.71 -5.95 -20.29
C LEU A 299 -21.07 -4.73 -19.43
N GLU A 300 -21.49 -4.95 -18.17
CA GLU A 300 -21.75 -3.87 -17.21
C GLU A 300 -20.53 -2.99 -16.98
N LEU A 301 -19.30 -3.51 -17.15
CA LEU A 301 -18.07 -2.73 -17.01
C LEU A 301 -17.92 -1.62 -18.06
N LEU A 302 -18.59 -1.76 -19.22
CA LEU A 302 -18.62 -0.73 -20.28
C LEU A 302 -19.37 0.54 -19.86
N PHE A 303 -20.20 0.45 -18.82
CA PHE A 303 -21.10 1.52 -18.39
C PHE A 303 -20.64 2.19 -17.10
N SER A 304 -19.35 2.10 -16.77
CA SER A 304 -18.80 2.56 -15.49
C SER A 304 -19.01 4.05 -15.22
N SER A 305 -18.96 4.90 -16.25
CA SER A 305 -19.22 6.33 -16.14
C SER A 305 -20.71 6.70 -16.10
N GLU A 306 -21.59 5.79 -16.49
CA GLU A 306 -23.02 6.04 -16.69
C GLU A 306 -23.92 5.38 -15.63
N SER A 307 -23.34 4.56 -14.73
CA SER A 307 -24.10 3.86 -13.68
C SER A 307 -24.87 4.81 -12.76
N THR A 308 -24.35 6.01 -12.56
CA THR A 308 -25.02 7.09 -11.83
C THR A 308 -26.23 7.68 -12.57
N LEU A 309 -26.39 7.39 -13.86
CA LEU A 309 -27.43 7.95 -14.73
C LEU A 309 -28.59 6.98 -15.00
N ASP A 310 -28.56 5.77 -14.43
CA ASP A 310 -29.62 4.76 -14.57
C ASP A 310 -30.27 4.37 -13.23
N PRO A 311 -30.93 5.31 -12.52
CA PRO A 311 -31.52 5.04 -11.21
C PRO A 311 -32.68 4.03 -11.25
N GLN A 312 -33.16 3.69 -12.43
CA GLN A 312 -34.29 2.75 -12.63
C GLN A 312 -33.79 1.35 -13.10
N HIS A 313 -32.49 1.11 -13.14
CA HIS A 313 -31.89 -0.16 -13.58
C HIS A 313 -32.33 -0.66 -14.99
N ASN A 314 -32.71 0.25 -15.87
CA ASN A 314 -33.15 -0.09 -17.22
C ASN A 314 -32.03 -0.71 -18.06
N ILE A 315 -30.78 -0.24 -17.89
CA ILE A 315 -29.60 -0.81 -18.56
C ILE A 315 -29.37 -2.23 -18.10
N SER A 316 -29.51 -2.49 -16.79
CA SER A 316 -29.35 -3.83 -16.22
C SER A 316 -30.36 -4.82 -16.81
N SER A 317 -31.60 -4.41 -17.06
CA SER A 317 -32.62 -5.26 -17.71
C SER A 317 -32.23 -5.61 -19.16
N ILE A 318 -31.70 -4.63 -19.90
CA ILE A 318 -31.19 -4.86 -21.26
C ILE A 318 -30.00 -5.82 -21.25
N LEU A 319 -29.05 -5.64 -20.32
CA LEU A 319 -27.89 -6.51 -20.19
C LEU A 319 -28.29 -7.94 -19.82
N ASN A 320 -29.21 -8.11 -18.87
CA ASN A 320 -29.71 -9.44 -18.51
C ASN A 320 -30.32 -10.16 -19.68
N TYR A 321 -31.10 -9.45 -20.50
CA TYR A 321 -31.67 -10.04 -21.73
C TYR A 321 -30.58 -10.45 -22.72
N ILE A 322 -29.53 -9.65 -22.89
CA ILE A 322 -28.38 -10.00 -23.73
C ILE A 322 -27.68 -11.25 -23.18
N TYR A 323 -27.52 -11.36 -21.86
CA TYR A 323 -26.92 -12.55 -21.23
C TYR A 323 -27.74 -13.81 -21.44
N GLU A 324 -29.09 -13.71 -21.43
CA GLU A 324 -30.00 -14.83 -21.73
C GLU A 324 -29.90 -15.27 -23.20
N LEU A 325 -29.65 -14.34 -24.11
CA LEU A 325 -29.43 -14.65 -25.54
C LEU A 325 -28.08 -15.30 -25.82
N TRP A 326 -27.14 -15.16 -24.89
CA TRP A 326 -25.81 -15.76 -25.05
C TRP A 326 -25.84 -17.22 -24.60
N PRO A 327 -25.44 -18.19 -25.42
CA PRO A 327 -25.51 -19.60 -25.04
C PRO A 327 -24.56 -19.87 -23.87
N ASN A 328 -24.98 -20.71 -22.94
CA ASN A 328 -24.18 -21.16 -21.81
C ASN A 328 -22.86 -21.73 -22.31
N LEU A 329 -21.76 -21.04 -22.03
CA LEU A 329 -20.39 -21.46 -22.41
C LEU A 329 -19.93 -22.75 -21.73
N ASP A 330 -20.61 -23.19 -20.67
CA ASP A 330 -20.32 -24.45 -19.98
C ASP A 330 -20.63 -25.69 -20.82
N GLN A 331 -21.36 -25.53 -21.92
CA GLN A 331 -21.56 -26.59 -22.90
C GLN A 331 -20.55 -26.51 -24.04
N ARG A 332 -19.26 -26.67 -23.73
CA ARG A 332 -18.18 -26.88 -24.73
C ARG A 332 -18.28 -28.23 -25.45
N GLY A 333 -19.44 -28.77 -25.56
CA GLY A 333 -19.67 -30.10 -26.11
C GLY A 333 -20.81 -30.23 -27.07
N GLY A 334 -21.03 -29.24 -27.89
CA GLY A 334 -21.94 -29.47 -29.01
C GLY A 334 -23.40 -29.16 -28.69
N ASP A 335 -23.86 -28.51 -29.45
CA ASP A 335 -25.05 -28.55 -30.22
C ASP A 335 -25.91 -27.31 -30.14
N LYS A 336 -25.85 -26.50 -31.22
CA LYS A 336 -26.98 -26.19 -32.06
C LYS A 336 -28.27 -25.71 -31.31
N GLY A 337 -28.09 -25.03 -30.22
CA GLY A 337 -29.14 -24.13 -29.79
C GLY A 337 -29.08 -22.89 -30.67
N ASN A 338 -30.17 -22.48 -31.17
CA ASN A 338 -30.50 -21.25 -31.85
C ASN A 338 -29.36 -20.38 -32.39
N PRO A 339 -29.29 -20.06 -33.68
CA PRO A 339 -28.24 -19.22 -34.23
C PRO A 339 -28.16 -17.93 -33.41
N GLN A 340 -27.00 -17.71 -32.80
CA GLN A 340 -26.70 -16.57 -31.94
C GLN A 340 -26.99 -15.29 -32.74
N LYS A 341 -28.00 -14.57 -32.37
CA LYS A 341 -28.28 -13.26 -32.96
C LYS A 341 -27.17 -12.25 -32.67
N ILE A 342 -26.36 -12.49 -31.63
CA ILE A 342 -25.24 -11.64 -31.20
C ILE A 342 -23.99 -12.52 -31.04
N ALA A 343 -23.12 -12.55 -32.03
CA ALA A 343 -21.88 -13.35 -31.99
C ALA A 343 -20.62 -12.50 -31.78
N ASN A 344 -20.66 -11.23 -32.09
CA ASN A 344 -19.53 -10.33 -32.06
C ASN A 344 -19.96 -8.88 -31.71
N TRP A 345 -19.02 -7.97 -31.59
CA TRP A 345 -19.30 -6.56 -31.26
C TRP A 345 -20.15 -5.86 -32.31
N THR A 346 -19.95 -6.15 -33.60
CA THR A 346 -20.75 -5.58 -34.68
C THR A 346 -22.20 -6.01 -34.56
N ASP A 347 -22.45 -7.29 -34.25
CA ASP A 347 -23.81 -7.77 -34.02
C ASP A 347 -24.48 -7.11 -32.82
N LEU A 348 -23.76 -7.00 -31.69
CA LEU A 348 -24.23 -6.34 -30.48
C LEU A 348 -24.64 -4.87 -30.74
N ILE A 349 -23.80 -4.14 -31.48
CA ILE A 349 -24.03 -2.73 -31.81
C ILE A 349 -25.27 -2.55 -32.71
N ASN A 350 -25.48 -3.47 -33.62
CA ASN A 350 -26.60 -3.42 -34.57
C ASN A 350 -27.89 -4.07 -34.03
N PHE A 351 -27.83 -4.72 -32.86
CA PHE A 351 -28.96 -5.42 -32.29
C PHE A 351 -30.06 -4.45 -31.88
N SER A 352 -31.28 -4.69 -32.36
CA SER A 352 -32.44 -3.83 -32.12
C SER A 352 -33.70 -4.61 -31.72
N GLU A 353 -33.66 -5.95 -31.68
CA GLU A 353 -34.80 -6.81 -31.39
C GLU A 353 -34.96 -7.05 -29.89
N PHE A 354 -35.29 -5.98 -29.14
CA PHE A 354 -35.63 -6.10 -27.73
C PHE A 354 -37.15 -6.23 -27.54
N PRO A 355 -37.62 -7.15 -26.68
CA PRO A 355 -39.03 -7.23 -26.30
C PRO A 355 -39.52 -5.94 -25.67
N GLU A 356 -40.77 -5.57 -25.95
CA GLU A 356 -41.42 -4.39 -25.37
C GLU A 356 -41.46 -4.44 -23.84
N GLU A 357 -41.53 -5.62 -23.26
CA GLU A 357 -41.52 -5.87 -21.81
C GLU A 357 -40.19 -5.47 -21.14
N ILE A 358 -39.06 -5.55 -21.87
CA ILE A 358 -37.73 -5.22 -21.37
C ILE A 358 -37.40 -3.76 -21.64
N VAL A 359 -37.82 -3.24 -22.77
CA VAL A 359 -37.60 -1.85 -23.19
C VAL A 359 -38.88 -1.05 -23.06
N THR A 360 -39.20 -0.67 -21.84
CA THR A 360 -40.39 0.18 -21.53
C THR A 360 -40.32 1.56 -22.15
N HIS A 361 -39.13 2.06 -22.47
CA HIS A 361 -38.91 3.37 -23.08
C HIS A 361 -37.90 3.33 -24.23
N LYS A 362 -38.34 3.74 -25.43
CA LYS A 362 -37.49 3.86 -26.62
C LYS A 362 -36.24 4.70 -26.38
N THR A 363 -36.32 5.69 -25.50
CA THR A 363 -35.19 6.53 -25.10
C THR A 363 -34.08 5.76 -24.40
N THR A 364 -34.39 4.75 -23.59
CA THR A 364 -33.41 3.89 -22.91
C THR A 364 -32.66 3.03 -23.91
N LEU A 365 -33.36 2.46 -24.90
CA LEU A 365 -32.71 1.69 -25.96
C LEU A 365 -31.77 2.57 -26.80
N LEU A 366 -32.20 3.76 -27.19
CA LEU A 366 -31.37 4.70 -27.94
C LEU A 366 -30.14 5.12 -27.13
N LYS A 367 -30.29 5.30 -25.82
CA LYS A 367 -29.20 5.61 -24.93
C LYS A 367 -28.20 4.43 -24.86
N PHE A 368 -28.68 3.22 -24.63
CA PHE A 368 -27.87 2.00 -24.62
C PHE A 368 -27.12 1.82 -25.95
N GLN A 369 -27.81 1.90 -27.08
CA GLN A 369 -27.17 1.78 -28.39
C GLN A 369 -26.13 2.88 -28.64
N GLY A 370 -26.41 4.13 -28.24
CA GLY A 370 -25.47 5.23 -28.33
C GLY A 370 -24.23 5.01 -27.51
N MET A 371 -24.37 4.42 -26.32
CA MET A 371 -23.24 4.09 -25.44
C MET A 371 -22.38 2.97 -26.04
N ILE A 372 -22.99 1.89 -26.52
CA ILE A 372 -22.25 0.79 -27.19
C ILE A 372 -21.56 1.31 -28.47
N GLN A 373 -22.18 2.21 -29.23
CA GLN A 373 -21.56 2.79 -30.44
C GLN A 373 -20.28 3.58 -30.15
N LYS A 374 -20.08 4.12 -28.94
CA LYS A 374 -18.80 4.75 -28.55
C LYS A 374 -17.63 3.79 -28.73
N TYR A 375 -17.84 2.50 -28.55
CA TYR A 375 -16.82 1.45 -28.68
C TYR A 375 -16.61 0.97 -30.13
N ARG A 376 -17.44 1.42 -31.09
CA ARG A 376 -17.30 1.11 -32.51
C ARG A 376 -16.27 1.96 -33.22
N LYS A 377 -16.07 3.21 -32.78
CA LYS A 377 -15.17 4.20 -33.40
C LYS A 377 -14.37 4.94 -32.32
N PRO A 378 -13.13 5.04 -32.44
CA PRO A 378 -12.05 4.37 -33.15
C PRO A 378 -11.39 3.31 -32.27
N SER A 379 -12.13 2.65 -31.37
CA SER A 379 -11.52 1.68 -30.47
C SER A 379 -10.92 0.52 -31.26
N THR A 380 -9.70 0.21 -30.91
CA THR A 380 -8.97 -0.94 -31.44
C THR A 380 -8.89 -2.06 -30.42
N LEU A 381 -9.45 -1.77 -29.21
CA LEU A 381 -9.46 -2.69 -28.08
C LEU A 381 -10.54 -3.77 -28.25
N PHE A 382 -11.73 -3.38 -28.76
CA PHE A 382 -12.88 -4.27 -28.98
C PHE A 382 -12.91 -4.72 -30.44
N VAL A 383 -12.64 -5.99 -30.67
CA VAL A 383 -12.48 -6.55 -32.01
C VAL A 383 -13.44 -7.71 -32.24
N ASP A 384 -14.01 -7.81 -33.46
CA ASP A 384 -14.89 -8.93 -33.81
C ASP A 384 -14.11 -10.25 -33.87
N LYS A 385 -12.83 -10.19 -34.24
CA LYS A 385 -11.93 -11.34 -34.27
C LYS A 385 -10.49 -10.94 -33.93
N LYS A 386 -9.88 -11.66 -32.99
CA LYS A 386 -8.44 -11.55 -32.68
C LYS A 386 -7.63 -12.28 -33.74
N VAL A 387 -6.57 -11.64 -34.22
CA VAL A 387 -5.60 -12.27 -35.14
C VAL A 387 -4.32 -12.64 -34.37
N THR A 388 -3.72 -11.66 -33.67
CA THR A 388 -2.44 -11.85 -32.94
C THR A 388 -2.53 -11.43 -31.48
N SER A 389 -3.58 -10.70 -31.11
CA SER A 389 -3.77 -10.21 -29.74
C SER A 389 -4.29 -11.29 -28.81
N ARG A 390 -4.03 -11.12 -27.51
CA ARG A 390 -4.43 -12.04 -26.44
C ARG A 390 -5.58 -11.48 -25.63
N TYR A 391 -6.29 -12.35 -24.93
CA TYR A 391 -7.26 -11.96 -23.92
C TYR A 391 -6.58 -11.93 -22.54
N LEU A 392 -6.62 -10.77 -21.86
CA LEU A 392 -5.97 -10.55 -20.56
C LEU A 392 -6.44 -11.53 -19.49
N GLY A 393 -7.74 -11.75 -19.36
CA GLY A 393 -8.28 -12.66 -18.37
C GLY A 393 -7.72 -14.09 -18.49
N ARG A 394 -7.50 -14.58 -19.71
CA ARG A 394 -6.88 -15.89 -19.94
C ARG A 394 -5.41 -15.90 -19.52
N GLU A 395 -4.67 -14.83 -19.78
CA GLU A 395 -3.26 -14.73 -19.42
C GLU A 395 -3.10 -14.60 -17.89
N ILE A 396 -3.98 -13.84 -17.22
CA ILE A 396 -4.00 -13.71 -15.75
C ILE A 396 -4.31 -15.08 -15.10
N LYS A 397 -5.29 -15.82 -15.62
CA LYS A 397 -5.61 -17.19 -15.12
C LYS A 397 -4.44 -18.17 -15.28
N LYS A 398 -3.48 -17.89 -16.20
CA LYS A 398 -2.26 -18.69 -16.42
C LYS A 398 -1.03 -18.16 -15.69
N MET A 399 -1.15 -17.07 -14.94
CA MET A 399 -0.03 -16.48 -14.24
C MET A 399 0.63 -17.47 -13.29
N ASN A 400 1.95 -17.54 -13.35
CA ASN A 400 2.76 -18.36 -12.46
C ASN A 400 3.35 -17.51 -11.33
N LYS A 401 3.83 -18.19 -10.27
CA LYS A 401 4.53 -17.52 -9.17
C LYS A 401 5.74 -16.72 -9.68
N ASN A 402 5.99 -15.59 -9.03
CA ASN A 402 7.10 -14.68 -9.34
C ASN A 402 7.05 -14.04 -10.73
N GLU A 403 5.91 -14.06 -11.40
CA GLU A 403 5.71 -13.28 -12.62
C GLU A 403 5.22 -11.87 -12.29
N VAL A 404 5.70 -10.92 -13.09
CA VAL A 404 5.27 -9.52 -13.02
C VAL A 404 4.57 -9.16 -14.34
N PHE A 405 3.29 -8.84 -14.27
CA PHE A 405 2.51 -8.39 -15.41
C PHE A 405 2.38 -6.88 -15.40
N VAL A 406 2.82 -6.22 -16.45
CA VAL A 406 2.58 -4.79 -16.68
C VAL A 406 1.48 -4.66 -17.73
N ILE A 407 0.34 -4.14 -17.34
CA ILE A 407 -0.81 -3.92 -18.22
C ILE A 407 -0.87 -2.43 -18.52
N ASP A 408 -0.56 -2.05 -19.76
CA ASP A 408 -0.57 -0.66 -20.21
C ASP A 408 -1.99 -0.23 -20.59
N ILE A 409 -2.49 0.79 -19.92
CA ILE A 409 -3.78 1.42 -20.19
C ILE A 409 -3.65 2.93 -20.43
N ALA A 410 -2.41 3.45 -20.37
CA ALA A 410 -2.16 4.90 -20.37
C ALA A 410 -2.65 5.59 -21.65
N ARG A 411 -2.55 4.92 -22.80
CA ARG A 411 -2.93 5.48 -24.12
C ARG A 411 -4.27 4.99 -24.65
N LEU A 412 -5.07 4.35 -23.82
CA LEU A 412 -6.46 4.07 -24.19
C LEU A 412 -7.23 5.40 -24.34
N PRO A 413 -8.03 5.56 -25.42
CA PRO A 413 -8.61 6.85 -25.79
C PRO A 413 -9.54 7.46 -24.75
N THR A 414 -10.23 6.62 -23.97
CA THR A 414 -11.26 7.08 -23.02
C THR A 414 -11.04 6.49 -21.63
N LEU A 415 -11.53 7.20 -20.61
CA LEU A 415 -11.55 6.69 -19.24
C LEU A 415 -12.42 5.43 -19.11
N ASP A 416 -13.47 5.31 -19.91
CA ASP A 416 -14.36 4.12 -19.91
C ASP A 416 -13.59 2.88 -20.38
N GLU A 417 -12.73 3.00 -21.41
CA GLU A 417 -11.90 1.88 -21.84
C GLU A 417 -10.84 1.52 -20.80
N GLN A 418 -10.24 2.51 -20.15
CA GLN A 418 -9.31 2.28 -19.04
C GLN A 418 -10.03 1.57 -17.88
N ALA A 419 -11.21 2.06 -17.51
CA ALA A 419 -12.03 1.48 -16.45
C ALA A 419 -12.47 0.05 -16.80
N PHE A 420 -12.86 -0.21 -18.05
CA PHE A 420 -13.20 -1.56 -18.51
C PHE A 420 -12.05 -2.54 -18.31
N VAL A 421 -10.83 -2.18 -18.74
CA VAL A 421 -9.65 -3.05 -18.57
C VAL A 421 -9.37 -3.30 -17.10
N VAL A 422 -9.43 -2.27 -16.25
CA VAL A 422 -9.27 -2.42 -14.80
C VAL A 422 -10.32 -3.35 -14.23
N GLY A 423 -11.59 -3.14 -14.58
CA GLY A 423 -12.70 -3.98 -14.14
C GLY A 423 -12.58 -5.43 -14.60
N ASP A 424 -12.18 -5.68 -15.85
CA ASP A 424 -11.95 -7.03 -16.40
C ASP A 424 -10.83 -7.75 -15.62
N VAL A 425 -9.73 -7.07 -15.33
CA VAL A 425 -8.63 -7.61 -14.52
C VAL A 425 -9.13 -7.95 -13.10
N MET A 426 -9.83 -7.03 -12.43
CA MET A 426 -10.34 -7.24 -11.07
C MET A 426 -11.36 -8.36 -11.01
N LYS A 427 -12.33 -8.39 -11.94
CA LYS A 427 -13.33 -9.45 -12.02
C LYS A 427 -12.68 -10.81 -12.26
N THR A 428 -11.69 -10.88 -13.16
CA THR A 428 -10.95 -12.11 -13.42
C THR A 428 -10.25 -12.64 -12.17
N ILE A 429 -9.60 -11.76 -11.39
CA ILE A 429 -8.94 -12.13 -10.13
C ILE A 429 -9.99 -12.60 -9.12
N ASN A 430 -11.09 -11.87 -8.96
CA ASN A 430 -12.18 -12.25 -8.06
C ASN A 430 -12.76 -13.64 -8.41
N GLU A 431 -12.94 -13.94 -9.69
CA GLU A 431 -13.40 -15.26 -10.17
C GLU A 431 -12.41 -16.38 -9.84
N MET A 432 -11.10 -16.15 -10.02
CA MET A 432 -10.07 -17.15 -9.70
C MET A 432 -10.17 -17.63 -8.25
N TYR A 433 -10.44 -16.72 -7.32
CA TYR A 433 -10.53 -17.05 -5.90
C TYR A 433 -11.92 -17.52 -5.45
N SER A 434 -12.99 -17.14 -6.19
CA SER A 434 -14.36 -17.59 -5.88
C SER A 434 -14.60 -19.05 -6.27
N LEU A 435 -13.89 -19.55 -7.28
CA LEU A 435 -14.02 -20.92 -7.79
C LEU A 435 -13.17 -21.95 -7.02
N GLY A 436 -12.66 -21.60 -5.84
CA GLY A 436 -11.91 -22.53 -5.00
C GLY A 436 -10.53 -22.94 -5.54
N HIS A 437 -9.94 -22.13 -6.43
CA HIS A 437 -8.56 -22.33 -6.88
C HIS A 437 -7.52 -21.88 -5.85
N ALA A 438 -7.94 -21.40 -4.69
CA ALA A 438 -7.10 -21.26 -3.51
C ALA A 438 -7.03 -22.63 -2.81
N ASN A 439 -6.24 -23.56 -3.33
CA ASN A 439 -5.79 -24.68 -2.53
C ASN A 439 -4.85 -24.10 -1.46
N ASN A 440 -5.41 -23.84 -0.29
CA ASN A 440 -4.62 -23.73 0.91
C ASN A 440 -3.81 -25.02 1.04
N PRO A 441 -2.48 -24.99 1.15
CA PRO A 441 -1.71 -26.17 1.50
C PRO A 441 -2.12 -26.74 2.88
N ASP A 442 -2.82 -25.95 3.70
CA ASP A 442 -3.25 -26.28 5.06
C ASP A 442 -4.65 -26.96 5.14
N ASP A 443 -5.42 -27.00 4.03
CA ASP A 443 -6.74 -27.66 3.98
C ASP A 443 -6.68 -29.17 3.59
N GLU A 444 -5.53 -29.81 3.74
CA GLU A 444 -5.32 -31.24 3.41
C GLU A 444 -5.92 -32.23 4.44
N TYR A 445 -6.70 -31.76 5.43
CA TYR A 445 -7.37 -32.63 6.40
C TYR A 445 -8.90 -32.44 6.35
N ASP A 446 -9.59 -33.06 5.43
CA ASP A 446 -10.95 -33.62 5.58
C ASP A 446 -11.58 -34.03 4.23
N SER A 447 -10.95 -34.93 3.49
CA SER A 447 -11.69 -35.74 2.51
C SER A 447 -11.09 -37.13 2.37
N VAL A 448 -11.36 -37.96 3.38
CA VAL A 448 -11.22 -39.41 3.23
C VAL A 448 -12.45 -39.93 2.49
N GLY A 449 -12.31 -40.06 1.19
CA GLY A 449 -13.24 -40.74 0.28
C GLY A 449 -12.47 -41.78 -0.48
N SER A 450 -12.70 -43.05 -0.12
CA SER A 450 -12.15 -44.26 -0.72
C SER A 450 -12.36 -44.35 -2.24
N GLY A 451 -11.31 -44.67 -2.97
CA GLY A 451 -11.39 -45.07 -4.39
C GLY A 451 -10.04 -45.05 -5.05
N ASP A 452 -9.42 -46.22 -5.16
CA ASP A 452 -8.26 -46.46 -6.02
C ASP A 452 -8.64 -46.21 -7.50
N GLU A 453 -7.97 -45.28 -8.12
CA GLU A 453 -7.55 -45.26 -9.53
C GLU A 453 -7.16 -43.83 -9.95
N ILE A 454 -6.02 -43.74 -10.66
CA ILE A 454 -5.49 -42.56 -11.36
C ILE A 454 -4.42 -41.77 -10.56
N ASP A 455 -3.23 -42.37 -10.47
CA ASP A 455 -2.05 -41.72 -9.86
C ASP A 455 -1.41 -40.66 -10.76
N ASP A 456 -1.44 -40.83 -12.06
CA ASP A 456 -0.77 -39.93 -13.02
C ASP A 456 -1.47 -38.56 -13.20
N GLN A 457 -2.80 -38.49 -13.10
CA GLN A 457 -3.52 -37.23 -13.22
C GLN A 457 -3.42 -36.38 -11.94
N LYS A 458 -3.33 -37.02 -10.77
CA LYS A 458 -3.10 -36.32 -9.49
C LYS A 458 -1.70 -35.70 -9.41
N GLU A 459 -0.68 -36.36 -9.96
CA GLU A 459 0.70 -35.84 -9.97
C GLU A 459 0.90 -34.68 -10.94
N ILE A 460 0.23 -34.66 -12.09
CA ILE A 460 0.22 -33.55 -13.04
C ILE A 460 -0.51 -32.34 -12.43
N THR A 461 -1.66 -32.56 -11.79
CA THR A 461 -2.42 -31.51 -11.12
C THR A 461 -1.63 -30.90 -9.94
N LYS A 462 -0.93 -31.73 -9.17
CA LYS A 462 -0.09 -31.28 -8.05
C LYS A 462 1.12 -30.46 -8.55
N LYS A 463 1.77 -30.85 -9.64
CA LYS A 463 2.86 -30.10 -10.28
C LYS A 463 2.40 -28.77 -10.91
N GLU A 464 1.17 -28.70 -11.40
CA GLU A 464 0.60 -27.44 -11.92
C GLU A 464 0.21 -26.49 -10.80
N LEU A 465 -0.31 -26.99 -9.70
CA LEU A 465 -0.69 -26.22 -8.51
C LEU A 465 0.53 -25.57 -7.83
N THR A 466 1.68 -26.25 -7.78
CA THR A 466 2.92 -25.69 -7.21
C THR A 466 3.49 -24.51 -8.01
N LYS A 467 3.00 -24.26 -9.22
CA LYS A 467 3.41 -23.13 -10.07
C LYS A 467 2.55 -21.87 -9.88
N LYS A 468 1.36 -22.00 -9.28
CA LYS A 468 0.45 -20.86 -9.09
C LYS A 468 0.93 -19.93 -7.98
N PRO A 469 0.65 -18.61 -8.09
CA PRO A 469 1.01 -17.67 -7.03
C PRO A 469 0.16 -17.93 -5.78
N LYS A 470 0.81 -17.86 -4.61
CA LYS A 470 0.11 -17.84 -3.32
C LYS A 470 -0.53 -16.46 -3.10
N TYR A 471 0.17 -15.41 -3.48
CA TYR A 471 -0.28 -14.02 -3.35
C TYR A 471 -0.27 -13.29 -4.68
N ILE A 472 -1.31 -12.53 -4.96
CA ILE A 472 -1.35 -11.59 -6.09
C ILE A 472 -1.37 -10.16 -5.54
N VAL A 473 -0.36 -9.38 -5.88
CA VAL A 473 -0.29 -7.97 -5.54
C VAL A 473 -0.66 -7.13 -6.76
N ILE A 474 -1.64 -6.26 -6.59
CA ILE A 474 -2.13 -5.38 -7.64
C ILE A 474 -1.69 -3.96 -7.33
N PHE A 475 -1.04 -3.30 -8.26
CA PHE A 475 -0.66 -1.90 -8.14
C PHE A 475 -1.49 -1.02 -9.06
N ILE A 476 -2.09 0.04 -8.48
CA ILE A 476 -2.89 1.03 -9.21
C ILE A 476 -2.43 2.43 -8.79
N ASP A 477 -1.86 3.19 -9.71
CA ASP A 477 -1.65 4.63 -9.52
C ASP A 477 -2.91 5.42 -9.90
N GLU A 478 -3.19 6.52 -9.21
CA GLU A 478 -4.40 7.34 -9.38
C GLU A 478 -5.72 6.54 -9.26
N ILE A 479 -5.82 5.74 -8.19
CA ILE A 479 -7.00 4.88 -7.94
C ILE A 479 -8.32 5.68 -7.86
N ASN A 480 -8.27 6.97 -7.54
CA ASN A 480 -9.42 7.87 -7.55
C ASN A 480 -10.14 7.95 -8.90
N ARG A 481 -9.50 7.55 -10.00
CA ARG A 481 -10.12 7.46 -11.33
C ARG A 481 -11.13 6.31 -11.42
N PHE A 482 -10.91 5.22 -10.66
CA PHE A 482 -11.68 3.99 -10.74
C PHE A 482 -12.55 3.77 -9.50
N LEU A 483 -12.17 4.36 -8.37
CA LEU A 483 -12.91 4.30 -7.12
C LEU A 483 -13.00 5.71 -6.50
N PRO A 484 -13.72 6.65 -7.15
CA PRO A 484 -13.90 7.99 -6.63
C PRO A 484 -14.83 7.97 -5.40
N ARG A 485 -14.73 9.00 -4.58
CA ARG A 485 -15.67 9.25 -3.50
C ARG A 485 -17.07 9.44 -4.08
N GLY A 486 -18.04 8.61 -3.65
CA GLY A 486 -19.44 8.79 -4.00
C GLY A 486 -19.96 10.14 -3.47
N GLU A 487 -20.84 10.79 -4.21
CA GLU A 487 -21.52 11.99 -3.73
C GLU A 487 -22.40 11.62 -2.54
N SER A 488 -21.89 11.89 -1.34
CA SER A 488 -22.64 11.77 -0.09
C SER A 488 -23.63 12.92 0.01
N GLY A 489 -24.71 12.86 -0.73
CA GLY A 489 -25.90 13.58 -0.35
C GLY A 489 -26.44 12.95 0.95
N ASN A 490 -26.79 13.76 1.92
CA ASN A 490 -27.31 13.55 3.28
C ASN A 490 -28.26 12.35 3.55
N MET A 491 -28.09 11.20 2.89
CA MET A 491 -28.88 9.98 3.11
C MET A 491 -27.96 8.79 3.42
N GLY A 492 -28.29 8.11 4.51
CA GLY A 492 -27.46 7.11 5.16
C GLY A 492 -26.86 6.02 4.29
N LEU A 493 -25.84 5.38 4.80
CA LEU A 493 -24.98 4.33 4.24
C LEU A 493 -25.60 3.31 3.26
N ARG A 494 -26.91 3.07 3.31
CA ARG A 494 -27.61 2.13 2.42
C ARG A 494 -27.92 2.65 1.01
N MET A 495 -28.02 3.97 0.80
CA MET A 495 -28.27 4.55 -0.54
C MET A 495 -26.98 4.81 -1.33
N SER A 496 -25.83 4.88 -0.69
CA SER A 496 -24.56 5.06 -1.40
C SER A 496 -24.10 3.80 -2.17
N MET A 497 -24.61 2.62 -1.82
CA MET A 497 -24.26 1.37 -2.52
C MET A 497 -24.95 1.22 -3.88
N SER A 498 -26.09 1.86 -4.10
CA SER A 498 -26.86 1.71 -5.36
C SER A 498 -26.33 2.52 -6.55
N ASN A 499 -25.35 3.41 -6.34
CA ASN A 499 -24.84 4.31 -7.38
C ASN A 499 -23.35 4.10 -7.71
N ARG A 500 -22.78 2.97 -7.34
CA ARG A 500 -21.37 2.67 -7.67
C ARG A 500 -21.26 2.07 -9.07
N SER A 501 -20.16 2.37 -9.75
CA SER A 501 -19.87 1.72 -11.03
C SER A 501 -19.49 0.24 -10.84
N ALA A 502 -19.75 -0.59 -11.84
CA ALA A 502 -19.39 -2.01 -11.81
C ALA A 502 -17.87 -2.22 -11.54
N VAL A 503 -17.01 -1.33 -12.07
CA VAL A 503 -15.57 -1.35 -11.81
C VAL A 503 -15.26 -1.05 -10.34
N ALA A 504 -15.95 -0.08 -9.75
CA ALA A 504 -15.79 0.24 -8.33
C ALA A 504 -16.22 -0.94 -7.45
N GLU A 505 -17.27 -1.65 -7.81
CA GLU A 505 -17.72 -2.86 -7.08
C GLU A 505 -16.68 -3.98 -7.12
N GLU A 506 -16.06 -4.24 -8.28
CA GLU A 506 -15.01 -5.26 -8.38
C GLU A 506 -13.76 -4.90 -7.57
N LEU A 507 -13.37 -3.61 -7.54
CA LEU A 507 -12.28 -3.12 -6.68
C LEU A 507 -12.61 -3.26 -5.19
N LEU A 508 -13.85 -2.94 -4.80
CA LEU A 508 -14.32 -3.07 -3.42
C LEU A 508 -14.35 -4.53 -2.95
N LYS A 509 -14.71 -5.47 -3.83
CA LYS A 509 -14.62 -6.90 -3.50
C LYS A 509 -13.18 -7.27 -3.12
N ILE A 510 -12.17 -6.80 -3.87
CA ILE A 510 -10.75 -7.03 -3.54
C ILE A 510 -10.39 -6.38 -2.19
N LEU A 511 -10.81 -5.13 -1.96
CA LEU A 511 -10.53 -4.42 -0.71
C LEU A 511 -11.12 -5.11 0.52
N ILE A 512 -12.34 -5.63 0.41
CA ILE A 512 -13.05 -6.24 1.54
C ILE A 512 -12.63 -7.70 1.75
N THR A 513 -12.43 -8.44 0.66
CA THR A 513 -12.16 -9.89 0.72
C THR A 513 -10.73 -10.28 0.41
N GLY A 514 -9.88 -9.32 0.04
CA GLY A 514 -8.50 -9.55 -0.39
C GLY A 514 -7.65 -10.30 0.65
N LYS A 515 -7.88 -10.03 1.93
CA LYS A 515 -7.26 -10.75 3.05
C LYS A 515 -7.47 -12.26 2.95
N SER A 516 -8.70 -12.72 2.85
CA SER A 516 -9.05 -14.15 2.75
C SER A 516 -8.71 -14.76 1.39
N ARG A 517 -8.47 -13.92 0.38
CA ARG A 517 -8.18 -14.34 -1.00
C ARG A 517 -6.73 -14.15 -1.41
N HIS A 518 -5.85 -13.78 -0.48
CA HIS A 518 -4.44 -13.53 -0.74
C HIS A 518 -4.21 -12.53 -1.90
N CYS A 519 -5.12 -11.55 -2.02
CA CYS A 519 -5.09 -10.52 -3.04
C CYS A 519 -4.90 -9.14 -2.40
N ILE A 520 -3.79 -8.48 -2.69
CA ILE A 520 -3.35 -7.28 -2.02
C ILE A 520 -3.35 -6.10 -2.98
N LEU A 521 -3.93 -4.97 -2.57
CA LEU A 521 -3.93 -3.75 -3.34
C LEU A 521 -2.88 -2.77 -2.82
N PHE A 522 -1.99 -2.37 -3.72
CA PHE A 522 -1.08 -1.23 -3.57
C PHE A 522 -1.64 -0.08 -4.39
N SER A 523 -2.08 0.97 -3.74
CA SER A 523 -2.76 2.08 -4.39
C SER A 523 -2.11 3.43 -4.11
N ALA A 524 -2.17 4.33 -5.08
CA ALA A 524 -1.74 5.70 -4.90
C ALA A 524 -2.79 6.68 -5.41
N GLN A 525 -2.90 7.84 -4.77
CA GLN A 525 -3.68 8.99 -5.20
C GLN A 525 -3.08 10.28 -4.71
N GLN A 526 -3.60 11.40 -5.19
CA GLN A 526 -3.15 12.71 -4.70
C GLN A 526 -3.83 13.08 -3.39
N PHE A 527 -5.15 12.90 -3.29
CA PHE A 527 -5.97 13.32 -2.16
C PHE A 527 -6.85 12.17 -1.66
N LYS A 528 -6.78 11.86 -0.37
CA LYS A 528 -7.65 10.87 0.27
C LYS A 528 -9.11 11.34 0.33
N SER A 529 -9.34 12.64 0.32
CA SER A 529 -10.70 13.21 0.30
C SER A 529 -11.48 12.90 -0.99
N GLN A 530 -10.78 12.50 -2.06
CA GLN A 530 -11.37 12.23 -3.37
C GLN A 530 -11.64 10.73 -3.65
N ILE A 531 -11.26 9.85 -2.74
CA ILE A 531 -11.44 8.39 -2.91
C ILE A 531 -12.55 7.86 -2.00
N ASP A 532 -13.08 6.69 -2.36
CA ASP A 532 -14.05 5.96 -1.52
C ASP A 532 -13.42 5.66 -0.15
N GLN A 533 -14.21 5.85 0.90
CA GLN A 533 -13.77 5.69 2.28
C GLN A 533 -13.30 4.25 2.58
N SER A 534 -13.84 3.26 1.89
CA SER A 534 -13.49 1.86 2.06
C SER A 534 -11.99 1.58 1.83
N ILE A 535 -11.31 2.38 0.99
CA ILE A 535 -9.85 2.28 0.82
C ILE A 535 -9.16 2.61 2.14
N ASN A 536 -9.55 3.71 2.79
CA ASN A 536 -8.92 4.14 4.04
C ASN A 536 -9.18 3.17 5.18
N GLU A 537 -10.37 2.57 5.23
CA GLU A 537 -10.79 1.65 6.30
C GLU A 537 -10.14 0.27 6.19
N ASN A 538 -9.81 -0.19 4.97
CA ASN A 538 -9.23 -1.51 4.72
C ASN A 538 -7.72 -1.47 4.46
N THR A 539 -7.08 -0.30 4.59
CA THR A 539 -5.63 -0.15 4.40
C THR A 539 -4.89 -0.33 5.71
N GLY A 540 -3.92 -1.23 5.76
CA GLY A 540 -3.05 -1.44 6.90
C GLY A 540 -1.87 -0.45 6.95
N LEU A 541 -1.24 -0.21 5.81
CA LEU A 541 -0.11 0.71 5.71
C LEU A 541 -0.50 1.98 4.95
N HIS A 542 -0.53 3.12 5.64
CA HIS A 542 -0.70 4.42 5.01
C HIS A 542 0.66 5.12 4.85
N VAL A 543 0.96 5.52 3.64
CA VAL A 543 2.17 6.24 3.26
C VAL A 543 1.77 7.66 2.88
N ILE A 544 2.21 8.65 3.65
CA ILE A 544 1.84 10.04 3.45
C ILE A 544 3.08 10.84 3.04
N THR A 545 3.04 11.46 1.88
CA THR A 545 4.06 12.43 1.44
C THR A 545 3.54 13.85 1.66
N LYS A 546 4.28 14.85 1.19
CA LYS A 546 3.87 16.25 1.33
C LYS A 546 2.43 16.50 0.85
N LEU A 547 1.66 17.20 1.68
CA LEU A 547 0.27 17.63 1.43
C LEU A 547 0.03 19.04 1.94
N GLY A 548 -0.95 19.73 1.36
CA GLY A 548 -1.42 21.01 1.87
C GLY A 548 -2.28 20.84 3.13
N LEU A 549 -2.27 21.84 4.02
CA LEU A 549 -3.04 21.81 5.27
C LEU A 549 -4.55 21.70 5.04
N SER A 550 -5.07 22.22 3.92
CA SER A 550 -6.49 22.09 3.57
C SER A 550 -6.93 20.63 3.40
N GLU A 551 -6.11 19.83 2.71
CA GLU A 551 -6.38 18.40 2.56
C GLU A 551 -6.20 17.67 3.89
N LEU A 552 -5.14 17.98 4.64
CA LEU A 552 -4.85 17.39 5.95
C LEU A 552 -5.92 17.68 7.02
N SER A 553 -6.74 18.71 6.83
CA SER A 553 -7.87 19.02 7.72
C SER A 553 -9.10 18.14 7.45
N THR A 554 -9.09 17.33 6.40
CA THR A 554 -10.24 16.46 6.07
C THR A 554 -10.26 15.20 6.94
N ASN A 555 -11.45 14.60 7.09
CA ASN A 555 -11.66 13.42 7.94
C ASN A 555 -10.72 12.23 7.68
N PRO A 556 -10.34 11.89 6.42
CA PRO A 556 -9.40 10.80 6.15
C PRO A 556 -8.03 10.91 6.84
N TYR A 557 -7.68 12.08 7.38
CA TYR A 557 -6.42 12.30 8.11
C TYR A 557 -6.63 12.47 9.62
N SER A 558 -7.78 12.06 10.16
CA SER A 558 -8.06 12.08 11.61
C SER A 558 -7.12 11.16 12.42
N MET A 559 -6.50 10.17 11.75
CA MET A 559 -5.49 9.29 12.33
C MET A 559 -4.16 9.99 12.66
N VAL A 560 -3.97 11.22 12.20
CA VAL A 560 -2.73 11.99 12.36
C VAL A 560 -3.03 13.26 13.16
N ASP A 561 -2.26 13.51 14.20
CA ASP A 561 -2.40 14.72 15.01
C ASP A 561 -1.90 15.99 14.29
N ASP A 562 -2.27 17.15 14.82
CA ASP A 562 -2.02 18.45 14.17
C ASP A 562 -0.52 18.79 14.06
N THR A 563 0.30 18.32 15.00
CA THR A 563 1.75 18.51 14.93
C THR A 563 2.33 17.71 13.77
N THR A 564 1.96 16.45 13.65
CA THR A 564 2.35 15.59 12.53
C THR A 564 1.85 16.16 11.20
N LYS A 565 0.61 16.68 11.13
CA LYS A 565 0.08 17.38 9.93
C LYS A 565 0.95 18.58 9.53
N SER A 566 1.41 19.35 10.52
CA SER A 566 2.33 20.47 10.28
C SER A 566 3.66 20.00 9.66
N VAL A 567 4.20 18.86 10.12
CA VAL A 567 5.41 18.27 9.55
C VAL A 567 5.16 17.76 8.14
N ILE A 568 4.04 17.03 7.89
CA ILE A 568 3.66 16.55 6.57
C ILE A 568 3.61 17.68 5.55
N SER A 569 3.10 18.85 5.92
CA SER A 569 3.03 20.02 5.04
C SER A 569 4.40 20.55 4.59
N LYS A 570 5.45 20.22 5.33
CA LYS A 570 6.84 20.69 5.13
C LYS A 570 7.78 19.60 4.61
N LEU A 571 7.32 18.35 4.46
CA LEU A 571 8.15 17.24 3.98
C LEU A 571 8.89 17.59 2.69
N HIS A 572 10.11 17.13 2.58
CA HIS A 572 10.90 17.19 1.36
C HIS A 572 10.58 16.00 0.43
N ARG A 573 11.01 16.11 -0.81
CA ARG A 573 10.89 15.03 -1.77
C ARG A 573 11.70 13.81 -1.32
N GLY A 574 11.06 12.64 -1.22
CA GLY A 574 11.70 11.39 -0.75
C GLY A 574 11.53 11.14 0.74
N GLU A 575 10.89 12.05 1.47
CA GLU A 575 10.48 11.84 2.85
C GLU A 575 9.02 11.39 2.92
N PHE A 576 8.73 10.49 3.84
CA PHE A 576 7.42 9.86 4.02
C PHE A 576 7.08 9.79 5.51
N ILE A 577 5.79 9.93 5.81
CA ILE A 577 5.23 9.53 7.09
C ILE A 577 4.51 8.20 6.90
N LEU A 578 4.95 7.19 7.65
CA LEU A 578 4.27 5.90 7.73
C LEU A 578 3.31 5.89 8.92
N VAL A 579 2.06 5.52 8.65
CA VAL A 579 1.07 5.21 9.68
C VAL A 579 0.73 3.73 9.56
N HIS A 580 1.06 2.97 10.59
CA HIS A 580 0.99 1.51 10.57
C HIS A 580 0.60 0.97 11.95
N PRO A 581 -0.28 -0.04 12.07
CA PRO A 581 -0.76 -0.55 13.36
C PRO A 581 0.33 -1.09 14.28
N ALA A 582 1.44 -1.62 13.74
CA ALA A 582 2.56 -2.10 14.54
C ALA A 582 3.32 -0.96 15.24
N PHE A 583 3.20 0.26 14.78
CA PHE A 583 3.87 1.42 15.38
C PHE A 583 2.88 2.24 16.22
N ARG A 584 3.24 2.51 17.46
CA ARG A 584 2.40 3.31 18.36
C ARG A 584 2.13 4.72 17.83
N HIS A 585 3.08 5.30 17.12
CA HIS A 585 3.00 6.63 16.53
C HIS A 585 3.47 6.61 15.07
N PRO A 586 3.00 7.56 14.23
CA PRO A 586 3.56 7.72 12.88
C PRO A 586 5.07 7.93 12.92
N ILE A 587 5.79 7.34 11.98
CA ILE A 587 7.25 7.49 11.85
C ILE A 587 7.62 8.18 10.55
N LYS A 588 8.70 8.99 10.58
CA LYS A 588 9.24 9.64 9.38
C LYS A 588 10.40 8.83 8.83
N ILE A 589 10.31 8.46 7.55
CA ILE A 589 11.35 7.71 6.86
C ILE A 589 11.76 8.36 5.54
N ALA A 590 12.91 7.95 5.02
CA ALA A 590 13.35 8.15 3.64
C ALA A 590 13.60 6.78 2.98
N ILE A 591 13.69 6.77 1.64
CA ILE A 591 14.02 5.57 0.88
C ILE A 591 15.06 5.87 -0.20
N PRO A 592 15.89 4.89 -0.55
CA PRO A 592 16.75 5.00 -1.74
C PRO A 592 15.87 5.10 -3.01
N LYS A 593 16.40 5.72 -4.03
CA LYS A 593 15.72 5.76 -5.32
C LYS A 593 15.62 4.36 -5.92
N PRO A 594 14.54 4.05 -6.67
CA PRO A 594 14.39 2.76 -7.35
C PRO A 594 15.58 2.39 -8.22
N THR A 595 15.89 1.09 -8.29
CA THR A 595 17.05 0.56 -9.01
C THR A 595 16.82 0.39 -10.52
N PHE A 596 15.58 0.45 -10.97
CA PHE A 596 15.22 0.36 -12.37
C PHE A 596 15.20 1.73 -13.05
N LYS A 597 15.27 1.70 -14.40
CA LYS A 597 15.22 2.89 -15.24
C LYS A 597 13.86 3.58 -15.09
N LYS A 598 13.91 4.89 -14.89
CA LYS A 598 12.73 5.77 -15.01
C LYS A 598 12.80 6.52 -16.32
N PRO A 599 11.66 6.73 -17.02
CA PRO A 599 11.62 7.47 -18.28
C PRO A 599 11.97 8.94 -18.13
#